data_8d6d13041afc36109ac980f91f417e8f
#
_entry.id   8d6d13041afc36109ac980f91f417e8f
#
_cell.length_a   1.000
_cell.length_b   1.000
_cell.length_c   1.000
_cell.angle_alpha   90.00
_cell.angle_beta   90.00
_cell.angle_gamma   90.00
#
_symmetry.space_group_name_H-M   'P 1'
#
loop_
_entity.id
_entity.type
_entity.pdbx_description
1 polymer ?
#
loop_
_entity_poly.entity_id
_entity_poly.type
_entity_poly.pdbx_seq_one_letter_code
_entity_poly.pdbx_strand_id
1 'polypeptide(L)'
;MLPFFDQDHSQLRAQVRQWAEKNLFSGGGEEQQTDDLARQLVRQLGNEGFLSYALPKKFGGVREKVQARDLCVIREELARGWALADTMFAVQALGSHPIALFGTEEQKQCYLPPLANGTAIAAFALTEPEAGSDVAALKSRALRRDGEFVLTGNKRFISNAGIANSYIVFASTSPELAE
;
A
#
# COMPACT_ATOMS: atom_id res chain seq x y z
N MET A 1 -4.03 -0.36 29.51
CA MET A 1 -4.55 -0.44 28.13
C MET A 1 -5.00 0.95 27.73
N LEU A 2 -4.61 1.43 26.54
CA LEU A 2 -5.09 2.73 26.05
C LEU A 2 -6.59 2.62 25.74
N PRO A 3 -7.41 3.65 26.03
CA PRO A 3 -8.86 3.56 25.96
C PRO A 3 -9.45 3.31 24.55
N PHE A 4 -8.62 3.43 23.51
CA PHE A 4 -9.03 3.24 22.12
C PHE A 4 -8.78 1.83 21.56
N PHE A 5 -8.09 0.97 22.30
CA PHE A 5 -7.74 -0.38 21.91
C PHE A 5 -8.41 -1.39 22.82
N ASP A 6 -8.98 -2.43 22.25
CA ASP A 6 -9.57 -3.57 22.94
C ASP A 6 -8.59 -4.76 23.00
N GLN A 7 -9.07 -5.90 23.46
CA GLN A 7 -8.27 -7.10 23.66
C GLN A 7 -7.72 -7.65 22.33
N ASP A 8 -8.50 -7.59 21.24
CA ASP A 8 -8.06 -8.05 19.92
C ASP A 8 -6.85 -7.26 19.43
N HIS A 9 -6.87 -5.94 19.62
CA HIS A 9 -5.72 -5.09 19.25
C HIS A 9 -4.49 -5.37 20.09
N SER A 10 -4.67 -5.73 21.38
CA SER A 10 -3.57 -6.12 22.25
C SER A 10 -2.93 -7.43 21.82
N GLN A 11 -3.75 -8.40 21.37
CA GLN A 11 -3.27 -9.67 20.83
C GLN A 11 -2.54 -9.46 19.50
N LEU A 12 -3.13 -8.67 18.59
CA LEU A 12 -2.50 -8.32 17.32
C LEU A 12 -1.15 -7.63 17.53
N ARG A 13 -1.07 -6.67 18.47
CA ARG A 13 0.17 -6.00 18.84
C ARG A 13 1.25 -6.99 19.30
N ALA A 14 0.89 -7.92 20.18
CA ALA A 14 1.82 -8.93 20.66
C ALA A 14 2.33 -9.84 19.53
N GLN A 15 1.44 -10.26 18.64
CA GLN A 15 1.76 -11.09 17.48
C GLN A 15 2.73 -10.38 16.52
N VAL A 16 2.42 -9.16 16.12
CA VAL A 16 3.27 -8.38 15.20
C VAL A 16 4.63 -8.09 15.84
N ARG A 17 4.64 -7.70 17.11
CA ARG A 17 5.88 -7.46 17.87
C ARG A 17 6.79 -8.67 17.90
N GLN A 18 6.26 -9.83 18.31
CA GLN A 18 7.01 -11.07 18.35
C GLN A 18 7.58 -11.45 16.99
N TRP A 19 6.79 -11.29 15.94
CA TRP A 19 7.26 -11.57 14.60
C TRP A 19 8.34 -10.58 14.16
N ALA A 20 8.17 -9.28 14.42
CA ALA A 20 9.12 -8.23 14.07
C ALA A 20 10.47 -8.43 14.78
N GLU A 21 10.45 -8.72 16.08
CA GLU A 21 11.66 -9.00 16.86
C GLU A 21 12.45 -10.19 16.34
N LYS A 22 11.76 -11.19 15.80
CA LYS A 22 12.38 -12.40 15.25
C LYS A 22 12.92 -12.24 13.82
N ASN A 23 12.24 -11.42 13.00
CA ASN A 23 12.43 -11.46 11.54
C ASN A 23 12.98 -10.15 10.95
N LEU A 24 12.90 -9.03 11.66
CA LEU A 24 13.34 -7.75 11.15
C LEU A 24 14.75 -7.41 11.62
N PHE A 25 15.61 -7.04 10.70
CA PHE A 25 16.97 -6.62 10.98
C PHE A 25 17.08 -5.11 10.81
N SER A 26 17.71 -4.44 11.78
CA SER A 26 18.09 -3.03 11.69
C SER A 26 19.42 -2.88 10.92
N GLY A 27 19.43 -3.26 9.64
CA GLY A 27 20.62 -3.18 8.81
C GLY A 27 20.36 -2.33 7.57
N GLY A 28 21.10 -1.23 7.40
CA GLY A 28 21.13 -0.49 6.14
C GLY A 28 21.86 -1.33 5.08
N GLY A 29 21.18 -1.62 3.97
CA GLY A 29 21.78 -2.18 2.77
C GLY A 29 22.05 -1.09 1.73
N GLU A 30 22.85 -1.38 0.73
CA GLU A 30 23.00 -0.54 -0.46
C GLU A 30 21.64 -0.46 -1.20
N GLU A 31 21.42 0.58 -2.00
CA GLU A 31 20.13 0.87 -2.66
C GLU A 31 19.61 -0.34 -3.48
N GLN A 32 20.50 -1.06 -4.14
CA GLN A 32 20.17 -2.25 -4.94
C GLN A 32 19.73 -3.45 -4.09
N GLN A 33 20.21 -3.54 -2.84
CA GLN A 33 19.74 -4.53 -1.87
C GLN A 33 18.38 -4.16 -1.30
N THR A 34 18.02 -2.87 -1.28
CA THR A 34 16.74 -2.38 -0.75
C THR A 34 15.56 -2.91 -1.53
N ASP A 35 15.63 -3.00 -2.85
CA ASP A 35 14.56 -3.51 -3.71
C ASP A 35 14.28 -5.01 -3.45
N ASP A 36 15.33 -5.81 -3.32
CA ASP A 36 15.18 -7.23 -3.02
C ASP A 36 14.66 -7.47 -1.61
N LEU A 37 15.13 -6.68 -0.65
CA LEU A 37 14.62 -6.70 0.71
C LEU A 37 13.14 -6.27 0.78
N ALA A 38 12.74 -5.25 0.01
CA ALA A 38 11.36 -4.83 -0.10
C ALA A 38 10.46 -5.95 -0.66
N ARG A 39 10.89 -6.63 -1.72
CA ARG A 39 10.19 -7.79 -2.29
C ARG A 39 10.05 -8.93 -1.27
N GLN A 40 11.12 -9.21 -0.54
CA GLN A 40 11.13 -10.24 0.51
C GLN A 40 10.20 -9.87 1.65
N LEU A 41 10.23 -8.62 2.13
CA LEU A 41 9.35 -8.13 3.19
C LEU A 41 7.88 -8.22 2.83
N VAL A 42 7.50 -7.80 1.62
CA VAL A 42 6.10 -7.90 1.17
C VAL A 42 5.63 -9.37 1.18
N ARG A 43 6.46 -10.30 0.70
CA ARG A 43 6.14 -11.73 0.75
C ARG A 43 6.01 -12.26 2.18
N GLN A 44 6.93 -11.87 3.06
CA GLN A 44 6.89 -12.27 4.47
C GLN A 44 5.65 -11.74 5.17
N LEU A 45 5.33 -10.44 5.01
CA LEU A 45 4.14 -9.82 5.58
C LEU A 45 2.85 -10.45 5.05
N GLY A 46 2.82 -10.85 3.78
CA GLY A 46 1.72 -11.58 3.17
C GLY A 46 1.55 -12.99 3.75
N ASN A 47 2.64 -13.75 3.86
CA ASN A 47 2.63 -15.10 4.42
C ASN A 47 2.17 -15.14 5.89
N GLU A 48 2.52 -14.12 6.67
CA GLU A 48 2.06 -13.96 8.06
C GLU A 48 0.62 -13.43 8.17
N GLY A 49 0.02 -13.06 7.04
CA GLY A 49 -1.35 -12.54 6.98
C GLY A 49 -1.49 -11.08 7.43
N PHE A 50 -0.41 -10.35 7.68
CA PHE A 50 -0.50 -8.95 8.12
C PHE A 50 -1.08 -8.05 7.03
N LEU A 51 -0.74 -8.28 5.75
CA LEU A 51 -1.28 -7.51 4.63
C LEU A 51 -2.80 -7.64 4.50
N SER A 52 -3.36 -8.77 4.94
CA SER A 52 -4.81 -9.03 4.91
C SER A 52 -5.62 -8.09 5.81
N TYR A 53 -5.00 -7.43 6.79
CA TYR A 53 -5.68 -6.40 7.59
C TYR A 53 -5.99 -5.11 6.81
N ALA A 54 -5.30 -4.90 5.68
CA ALA A 54 -5.54 -3.74 4.81
C ALA A 54 -6.70 -3.94 3.81
N LEU A 55 -7.36 -5.09 3.82
CA LEU A 55 -8.38 -5.46 2.85
C LEU A 55 -9.68 -5.94 3.51
N PRO A 56 -10.84 -5.76 2.84
CA PRO A 56 -12.09 -6.39 3.27
C PRO A 56 -12.04 -7.92 3.14
N LYS A 57 -12.73 -8.62 4.02
CA LYS A 57 -12.79 -10.09 4.10
C LYS A 57 -13.16 -10.75 2.76
N LYS A 58 -14.11 -10.15 2.03
CA LYS A 58 -14.55 -10.62 0.71
C LYS A 58 -13.38 -10.81 -0.29
N PHE A 59 -12.28 -10.07 -0.10
CA PHE A 59 -11.12 -10.06 -0.99
C PHE A 59 -9.82 -10.54 -0.32
N GLY A 60 -9.94 -11.41 0.66
CA GLY A 60 -8.79 -12.00 1.36
C GLY A 60 -8.38 -11.26 2.64
N GLY A 61 -9.18 -10.32 3.10
CA GLY A 61 -8.95 -9.60 4.35
C GLY A 61 -9.39 -10.38 5.60
N VAL A 62 -8.96 -9.89 6.76
CA VAL A 62 -9.31 -10.47 8.07
C VAL A 62 -10.66 -9.96 8.57
N ARG A 63 -10.96 -8.68 8.37
CA ARG A 63 -12.18 -8.03 8.84
C ARG A 63 -13.18 -7.81 7.72
N GLU A 64 -14.48 -7.73 8.03
CA GLU A 64 -15.52 -7.38 7.07
C GLU A 64 -15.25 -6.01 6.41
N LYS A 65 -14.74 -5.06 7.22
CA LYS A 65 -14.27 -3.75 6.77
C LYS A 65 -12.89 -3.49 7.37
N VAL A 66 -12.03 -2.83 6.61
CA VAL A 66 -10.72 -2.37 7.09
C VAL A 66 -10.89 -1.48 8.31
N GLN A 67 -10.13 -1.77 9.36
CA GLN A 67 -10.15 -0.99 10.61
C GLN A 67 -8.84 -0.21 10.75
N ALA A 68 -8.94 1.11 10.84
CA ALA A 68 -7.77 1.97 10.99
C ALA A 68 -6.92 1.62 12.23
N ARG A 69 -7.56 1.16 13.32
CA ARG A 69 -6.85 0.77 14.55
C ARG A 69 -5.96 -0.46 14.36
N ASP A 70 -6.42 -1.47 13.59
CA ASP A 70 -5.60 -2.63 13.24
C ASP A 70 -4.35 -2.17 12.45
N LEU A 71 -4.54 -1.28 11.45
CA LEU A 71 -3.44 -0.74 10.66
C LEU A 71 -2.44 0.04 11.53
N CYS A 72 -2.92 0.88 12.46
CA CYS A 72 -2.07 1.61 13.39
C CYS A 72 -1.22 0.67 14.25
N VAL A 73 -1.83 -0.38 14.79
CA VAL A 73 -1.13 -1.37 15.63
C VAL A 73 -0.04 -2.09 14.85
N ILE A 74 -0.36 -2.56 13.64
CA ILE A 74 0.61 -3.26 12.79
C ILE A 74 1.76 -2.33 12.42
N ARG A 75 1.46 -1.13 11.94
CA ARG A 75 2.46 -0.15 11.53
C ARG A 75 3.39 0.27 12.68
N GLU A 76 2.84 0.50 13.87
CA GLU A 76 3.63 0.87 15.05
C GLU A 76 4.68 -0.21 15.37
N GLU A 77 4.29 -1.47 15.36
CA GLU A 77 5.21 -2.56 15.71
C GLU A 77 6.21 -2.88 14.57
N LEU A 78 5.80 -2.76 13.31
CA LEU A 78 6.71 -2.90 12.18
C LEU A 78 7.75 -1.78 12.15
N ALA A 79 7.33 -0.51 12.33
CA ALA A 79 8.22 0.65 12.36
C ALA A 79 9.22 0.57 13.52
N ARG A 80 8.80 0.02 14.66
CA ARG A 80 9.67 -0.23 15.83
C ARG A 80 10.78 -1.23 15.48
N GLY A 81 10.49 -2.24 14.67
CA GLY A 81 11.45 -3.23 14.21
C GLY A 81 12.33 -2.71 13.08
N TRP A 82 11.71 -2.19 12.03
CA TRP A 82 12.42 -1.65 10.87
C TRP A 82 11.49 -0.76 10.02
N ALA A 83 11.92 0.49 9.77
CA ALA A 83 11.13 1.46 9.01
C ALA A 83 10.75 0.99 7.59
N LEU A 84 11.61 0.20 6.92
CA LEU A 84 11.29 -0.37 5.62
C LEU A 84 10.10 -1.33 5.68
N ALA A 85 9.97 -2.13 6.73
CA ALA A 85 8.83 -3.04 6.89
C ALA A 85 7.51 -2.29 7.05
N ASP A 86 7.49 -1.19 7.83
CA ASP A 86 6.32 -0.30 7.90
C ASP A 86 6.01 0.32 6.53
N THR A 87 7.03 0.80 5.82
CA THR A 87 6.86 1.40 4.49
C THR A 87 6.23 0.39 3.52
N MET A 88 6.71 -0.84 3.49
CA MET A 88 6.16 -1.89 2.62
C MET A 88 4.70 -2.20 2.96
N PHE A 89 4.38 -2.34 4.23
CA PHE A 89 3.00 -2.53 4.67
C PHE A 89 2.10 -1.35 4.28
N ALA A 90 2.55 -0.11 4.55
CA ALA A 90 1.78 1.09 4.26
C ALA A 90 1.50 1.27 2.77
N VAL A 91 2.50 1.03 1.90
CA VAL A 91 2.33 1.18 0.45
C VAL A 91 1.44 0.09 -0.13
N GLN A 92 1.48 -1.14 0.38
CA GLN A 92 0.51 -2.18 0.03
C GLN A 92 -0.92 -1.76 0.39
N ALA A 93 -1.13 -1.20 1.58
CA ALA A 93 -2.44 -0.70 2.00
C ALA A 93 -2.91 0.48 1.12
N LEU A 94 -2.04 1.45 0.83
CA LEU A 94 -2.34 2.57 -0.06
C LEU A 94 -2.68 2.14 -1.48
N GLY A 95 -1.96 1.15 -2.03
CA GLY A 95 -2.19 0.65 -3.38
C GLY A 95 -3.44 -0.24 -3.50
N SER A 96 -3.86 -0.90 -2.43
CA SER A 96 -5.04 -1.76 -2.44
C SER A 96 -6.34 -1.01 -2.12
N HIS A 97 -6.29 0.02 -1.28
CA HIS A 97 -7.49 0.69 -0.77
C HIS A 97 -8.37 1.36 -1.85
N PRO A 98 -7.82 2.12 -2.84
CA PRO A 98 -8.64 2.69 -3.91
C PRO A 98 -9.31 1.62 -4.77
N ILE A 99 -8.65 0.48 -5.02
CA ILE A 99 -9.25 -0.64 -5.75
C ILE A 99 -10.41 -1.22 -4.93
N ALA A 100 -10.22 -1.43 -3.64
CA ALA A 100 -11.25 -1.97 -2.76
C ALA A 100 -12.50 -1.07 -2.68
N LEU A 101 -12.33 0.26 -2.73
CA LEU A 101 -13.43 1.22 -2.68
C LEU A 101 -14.13 1.41 -4.03
N PHE A 102 -13.36 1.61 -5.10
CA PHE A 102 -13.86 2.15 -6.37
C PHE A 102 -13.70 1.22 -7.56
N GLY A 103 -12.93 0.13 -7.45
CA GLY A 103 -12.75 -0.84 -8.51
C GLY A 103 -14.05 -1.59 -8.85
N THR A 104 -14.15 -2.09 -10.08
CA THR A 104 -15.20 -3.05 -10.44
C THR A 104 -14.98 -4.38 -9.69
N GLU A 105 -15.98 -5.26 -9.65
CA GLU A 105 -15.83 -6.56 -8.99
C GLU A 105 -14.72 -7.39 -9.65
N GLU A 106 -14.59 -7.33 -10.98
CA GLU A 106 -13.52 -7.99 -11.73
C GLU A 106 -12.14 -7.46 -11.34
N GLN A 107 -12.01 -6.13 -11.24
CA GLN A 107 -10.76 -5.49 -10.80
C GLN A 107 -10.43 -5.90 -9.36
N LYS A 108 -11.39 -5.88 -8.44
CA LYS A 108 -11.20 -6.31 -7.06
C LYS A 108 -10.76 -7.76 -6.96
N GLN A 109 -11.40 -8.66 -7.70
CA GLN A 109 -11.05 -10.08 -7.72
C GLN A 109 -9.66 -10.34 -8.35
N CYS A 110 -9.28 -9.56 -9.35
CA CYS A 110 -8.00 -9.70 -10.03
C CYS A 110 -6.83 -9.18 -9.20
N TYR A 111 -6.97 -7.97 -8.61
CA TYR A 111 -5.83 -7.26 -8.02
C TYR A 111 -5.69 -7.43 -6.51
N LEU A 112 -6.80 -7.55 -5.75
CA LEU A 112 -6.71 -7.52 -4.29
C LEU A 112 -6.11 -8.80 -3.67
N PRO A 113 -6.46 -10.03 -4.11
CA PRO A 113 -5.89 -11.23 -3.50
C PRO A 113 -4.36 -11.33 -3.63
N PRO A 114 -3.72 -11.02 -4.79
CA PRO A 114 -2.27 -11.01 -4.89
C PRO A 114 -1.60 -9.95 -4.00
N LEU A 115 -2.26 -8.82 -3.75
CA LEU A 115 -1.78 -7.79 -2.83
C LEU A 115 -1.91 -8.24 -1.37
N ALA A 116 -2.98 -8.96 -1.02
CA ALA A 116 -3.22 -9.49 0.32
C ALA A 116 -2.19 -10.56 0.74
N ASN A 117 -1.83 -11.45 -0.18
CA ASN A 117 -0.90 -12.55 0.09
C ASN A 117 0.58 -12.19 -0.20
N GLY A 118 0.86 -10.96 -0.64
CA GLY A 118 2.21 -10.47 -0.89
C GLY A 118 2.89 -11.05 -2.15
N THR A 119 2.13 -11.68 -3.07
CA THR A 119 2.65 -12.14 -4.36
C THR A 119 2.73 -11.04 -5.41
N ALA A 120 2.02 -9.92 -5.19
CA ALA A 120 2.14 -8.70 -5.96
C ALA A 120 2.49 -7.51 -5.06
N ILE A 121 3.21 -6.56 -5.62
CA ILE A 121 3.64 -5.33 -4.96
C ILE A 121 2.87 -4.16 -5.55
N ALA A 122 2.34 -3.29 -4.68
CA ALA A 122 1.66 -2.07 -5.07
C ALA A 122 2.57 -0.84 -5.03
N ALA A 123 2.25 0.14 -5.88
CA ALA A 123 2.75 1.51 -5.79
C ALA A 123 1.58 2.50 -5.82
N PHE A 124 1.77 3.65 -5.17
CA PHE A 124 0.76 4.71 -5.07
C PHE A 124 1.31 6.00 -5.64
N ALA A 125 0.93 6.32 -6.88
CA ALA A 125 1.47 7.41 -7.68
C ALA A 125 0.53 8.63 -7.65
N LEU A 126 0.64 9.42 -6.58
CA LEU A 126 -0.13 10.66 -6.36
C LEU A 126 0.73 11.90 -6.60
N THR A 127 1.85 12.03 -5.90
CA THR A 127 2.70 13.21 -5.84
C THR A 127 3.34 13.54 -7.19
N GLU A 128 3.38 14.84 -7.51
CA GLU A 128 4.03 15.39 -8.69
C GLU A 128 5.11 16.42 -8.29
N PRO A 129 6.00 16.83 -9.20
CA PRO A 129 7.02 17.84 -8.89
C PRO A 129 6.45 19.13 -8.30
N GLU A 130 5.26 19.54 -8.75
CA GLU A 130 4.58 20.78 -8.36
C GLU A 130 3.32 20.58 -7.53
N ALA A 131 2.92 19.32 -7.25
CA ALA A 131 1.73 18.98 -6.49
C ALA A 131 2.07 17.94 -5.40
N GLY A 132 2.35 18.42 -4.20
CA GLY A 132 2.57 17.61 -2.99
C GLY A 132 1.34 17.63 -2.09
N SER A 133 1.34 18.50 -1.07
CA SER A 133 0.21 18.64 -0.13
C SER A 133 -1.05 19.19 -0.81
N ASP A 134 -0.89 20.04 -1.80
CA ASP A 134 -1.99 20.49 -2.67
C ASP A 134 -2.19 19.48 -3.81
N VAL A 135 -2.94 18.43 -3.53
CA VAL A 135 -3.29 17.40 -4.51
C VAL A 135 -4.24 17.91 -5.61
N ALA A 136 -4.96 19.01 -5.38
CA ALA A 136 -5.83 19.60 -6.39
C ALA A 136 -5.04 20.23 -7.55
N ALA A 137 -3.76 20.59 -7.30
CA ALA A 137 -2.86 21.16 -8.30
C ALA A 137 -2.19 20.12 -9.21
N LEU A 138 -2.57 18.83 -9.15
CA LEU A 138 -1.98 17.79 -10.00
C LEU A 138 -2.22 18.06 -11.48
N LYS A 139 -1.17 17.83 -12.30
CA LYS A 139 -1.16 18.10 -13.75
C LYS A 139 -1.21 16.85 -14.62
N SER A 140 -0.99 15.65 -14.04
CA SER A 140 -1.14 14.39 -14.77
C SER A 140 -2.56 14.23 -15.29
N ARG A 141 -2.70 13.73 -16.51
CA ARG A 141 -3.98 13.61 -17.23
C ARG A 141 -4.21 12.19 -17.68
N ALA A 142 -5.49 11.80 -17.70
CA ALA A 142 -5.99 10.57 -18.28
C ALA A 142 -7.08 10.92 -19.30
N LEU A 143 -6.72 11.12 -20.54
CA LEU A 143 -7.67 11.50 -21.60
C LEU A 143 -8.17 10.25 -22.33
N ARG A 144 -9.48 10.16 -22.51
CA ARG A 144 -10.10 9.05 -23.23
C ARG A 144 -9.91 9.23 -24.72
N ARG A 145 -9.30 8.23 -25.40
CA ARG A 145 -9.13 8.15 -26.86
C ARG A 145 -9.43 6.73 -27.29
N ASP A 146 -10.29 6.57 -28.28
CA ASP A 146 -10.63 5.28 -28.91
C ASP A 146 -11.00 4.15 -27.92
N GLY A 147 -11.69 4.52 -26.83
CA GLY A 147 -12.11 3.57 -25.78
C GLY A 147 -11.10 3.32 -24.68
N GLU A 148 -9.88 3.80 -24.81
CA GLU A 148 -8.78 3.68 -23.84
C GLU A 148 -8.49 5.00 -23.13
N PHE A 149 -7.73 4.95 -22.02
CA PHE A 149 -7.18 6.14 -21.38
C PHE A 149 -5.70 6.29 -21.73
N VAL A 150 -5.36 7.45 -22.28
CA VAL A 150 -3.97 7.87 -22.49
C VAL A 150 -3.52 8.69 -21.30
N LEU A 151 -2.56 8.15 -20.54
CA LEU A 151 -1.95 8.82 -19.39
C LEU A 151 -0.78 9.68 -19.84
N THR A 152 -0.76 10.95 -19.40
CA THR A 152 0.36 11.88 -19.61
C THR A 152 0.63 12.63 -18.31
N GLY A 153 1.88 12.62 -17.86
CA GLY A 153 2.27 13.32 -16.64
C GLY A 153 3.56 12.80 -16.04
N ASN A 154 3.94 13.39 -14.92
CA ASN A 154 5.16 13.08 -14.19
C ASN A 154 4.84 12.87 -12.72
N LYS A 155 5.19 11.73 -12.16
CA LYS A 155 5.02 11.42 -10.74
C LYS A 155 6.38 11.40 -10.04
N ARG A 156 6.41 11.79 -8.76
CA ARG A 156 7.64 11.93 -7.99
C ARG A 156 7.49 11.27 -6.62
N PHE A 157 8.60 10.75 -6.08
CA PHE A 157 8.65 10.11 -4.76
C PHE A 157 7.70 8.92 -4.62
N ILE A 158 7.62 8.09 -5.66
CA ILE A 158 6.73 6.93 -5.67
C ILE A 158 7.48 5.73 -5.14
N SER A 159 7.19 5.36 -3.89
CA SER A 159 7.72 4.15 -3.28
C SER A 159 7.34 2.92 -4.12
N ASN A 160 8.25 1.98 -4.25
CA ASN A 160 8.12 0.78 -5.07
C ASN A 160 8.05 1.00 -6.59
N ALA A 161 8.34 2.21 -7.11
CA ALA A 161 8.17 2.52 -8.54
C ALA A 161 8.93 1.56 -9.48
N GLY A 162 10.10 1.05 -9.08
CA GLY A 162 10.89 0.10 -9.88
C GLY A 162 10.52 -1.37 -9.70
N ILE A 163 9.73 -1.70 -8.68
CA ILE A 163 9.46 -3.10 -8.27
C ILE A 163 7.98 -3.49 -8.24
N ALA A 164 7.08 -2.52 -8.38
CA ALA A 164 5.65 -2.76 -8.27
C ALA A 164 5.09 -3.51 -9.48
N ASN A 165 4.12 -4.41 -9.20
CA ASN A 165 3.33 -5.12 -10.21
C ASN A 165 2.06 -4.33 -10.56
N SER A 166 1.62 -3.44 -9.65
CA SER A 166 0.39 -2.65 -9.78
C SER A 166 0.62 -1.23 -9.30
N TYR A 167 0.14 -0.26 -10.07
CA TYR A 167 0.24 1.17 -9.77
C TYR A 167 -1.16 1.79 -9.66
N ILE A 168 -1.41 2.48 -8.57
CA ILE A 168 -2.54 3.41 -8.46
C ILE A 168 -2.05 4.78 -8.90
N VAL A 169 -2.51 5.23 -10.05
CA VAL A 169 -2.10 6.52 -10.63
C VAL A 169 -3.24 7.51 -10.54
N PHE A 170 -2.99 8.65 -9.90
CA PHE A 170 -3.95 9.75 -9.84
C PHE A 170 -3.72 10.71 -11.01
N ALA A 171 -4.74 10.94 -11.81
CA ALA A 171 -4.72 11.84 -12.96
C ALA A 171 -6.08 12.52 -13.14
N SER A 172 -6.08 13.74 -13.66
CA SER A 172 -7.32 14.43 -14.04
C SER A 172 -7.88 13.85 -15.32
N THR A 173 -9.19 13.65 -15.38
CA THR A 173 -9.93 13.28 -16.59
C THR A 173 -10.59 14.49 -17.26
N SER A 174 -10.48 15.70 -16.66
CA SER A 174 -11.03 16.94 -17.23
C SER A 174 -10.11 17.50 -18.30
N PRO A 175 -10.60 17.73 -19.54
CA PRO A 175 -9.82 18.37 -20.60
C PRO A 175 -9.46 19.83 -20.28
N GLU A 176 -10.25 20.51 -19.45
CA GLU A 176 -10.15 21.94 -19.15
C GLU A 176 -8.94 22.33 -18.27
N LEU A 177 -8.33 21.35 -17.61
CA LEU A 177 -7.07 21.54 -16.87
C LEU A 177 -5.85 21.37 -17.78
N ALA A 178 -6.04 21.52 -19.09
CA ALA A 178 -5.08 21.23 -20.15
C ALA A 178 -4.23 22.44 -20.57
N GLU A 179 -4.36 23.62 -19.92
CA GLU A 179 -3.61 24.84 -20.22
C GLU A 179 -2.56 25.18 -19.16
#